data_72a231ceb8861a2076d8284fba901ba9
#
_entry.id   72a231ceb8861a2076d8284fba901ba9
#
_cell.length_a   1.000
_cell.length_b   1.000
_cell.length_c   1.000
_cell.angle_alpha   90.00
_cell.angle_beta   90.00
_cell.angle_gamma   90.00
#
_symmetry.space_group_name_H-M   'P 1'
#
loop_
_entity.id
_entity.type
_entity.pdbx_description
1 polymer ?
#
loop_
_entity_poly.entity_id
_entity_poly.type
_entity_poly.pdbx_seq_one_letter_code
_entity_poly.pdbx_strand_id
1 'polypeptide(L)'
;MRYNALKILKEGLTGNKNWKPVWREPEPKSEYDVIIIGGGGHGLATAYYLAKNHGITNVAVLEKGYIGSGNVGRNTTIVRANYMIPGNSEFYSHSLKLWETMESELNYNAMHSQRGVINLFHSDGQRDAAARRGNMMISQGDDAILLDRDGVRKELPYLDFDNHRFPVYGGLFHKRGGNARHDAVAWGYARAADQLGVDLIQKCAVTGIDIVNGKVT
;
A
#
# COMPACT_ATOMS: atom_id res chain seq x y z
N MET A 1 -12.93 11.44 -13.57
CA MET A 1 -13.22 12.86 -13.88
C MET A 1 -12.12 13.36 -14.82
N ARG A 2 -12.45 13.91 -15.99
CA ARG A 2 -11.42 14.46 -16.89
C ARG A 2 -11.21 15.93 -16.54
N TYR A 3 -10.00 16.29 -16.17
CA TYR A 3 -9.60 17.67 -15.98
C TYR A 3 -9.10 18.23 -17.31
N ASN A 4 -9.60 19.39 -17.71
CA ASN A 4 -9.06 20.11 -18.86
C ASN A 4 -8.34 21.38 -18.39
N ALA A 5 -7.44 21.90 -19.24
CA ALA A 5 -6.59 23.03 -18.88
C ALA A 5 -7.42 24.29 -18.49
N LEU A 6 -8.52 24.55 -19.18
CA LEU A 6 -9.38 25.70 -18.87
C LEU A 6 -10.04 25.59 -17.50
N LYS A 7 -10.44 24.36 -17.10
CA LYS A 7 -11.02 24.13 -15.78
C LYS A 7 -9.95 24.30 -14.68
N ILE A 8 -8.75 23.79 -14.89
CA ILE A 8 -7.63 23.95 -13.94
C ILE A 8 -7.31 25.44 -13.77
N LEU A 9 -7.21 26.19 -14.87
CA LEU A 9 -6.96 27.64 -14.83
C LEU A 9 -8.07 28.38 -14.07
N LYS A 10 -9.33 28.11 -14.41
CA LYS A 10 -10.50 28.74 -13.76
C LYS A 10 -10.50 28.47 -12.25
N GLU A 11 -10.32 27.20 -11.85
CA GLU A 11 -10.30 26.83 -10.44
C GLU A 11 -9.10 27.42 -9.70
N GLY A 12 -7.91 27.47 -10.33
CA GLY A 12 -6.74 28.14 -9.79
C GLY A 12 -6.99 29.64 -9.52
N LEU A 13 -7.64 30.33 -10.45
CA LEU A 13 -8.01 31.75 -10.29
C LEU A 13 -9.07 31.98 -9.19
N THR A 14 -9.91 30.99 -8.91
CA THR A 14 -10.96 31.08 -7.86
C THR A 14 -10.53 30.47 -6.52
N GLY A 15 -9.24 30.19 -6.33
CA GLY A 15 -8.68 29.62 -5.10
C GLY A 15 -9.03 28.17 -4.87
N ASN A 16 -9.32 27.40 -5.91
CA ASN A 16 -9.63 25.97 -5.89
C ASN A 16 -10.85 25.58 -5.03
N LYS A 17 -11.82 26.46 -4.88
CA LYS A 17 -12.97 26.27 -3.99
C LYS A 17 -14.09 25.41 -4.59
N ASN A 18 -14.12 25.23 -5.91
CA ASN A 18 -15.24 24.57 -6.60
C ASN A 18 -14.92 23.12 -7.04
N TRP A 19 -13.87 22.53 -6.53
CA TRP A 19 -13.58 21.13 -6.74
C TRP A 19 -14.58 20.26 -5.98
N LYS A 20 -15.11 19.24 -6.65
CA LYS A 20 -15.91 18.24 -5.95
C LYS A 20 -15.00 17.46 -4.98
N PRO A 21 -15.47 17.16 -3.76
CA PRO A 21 -14.77 16.26 -2.86
C PRO A 21 -14.40 14.93 -3.55
N VAL A 22 -13.30 14.33 -3.17
CA VAL A 22 -12.81 13.07 -3.74
C VAL A 22 -13.70 11.89 -3.33
N TRP A 23 -14.28 11.97 -2.13
CA TRP A 23 -15.32 11.09 -1.59
C TRP A 23 -16.36 11.93 -0.85
N ARG A 24 -17.51 11.29 -0.55
CA ARG A 24 -18.60 11.92 0.21
C ARG A 24 -18.19 12.16 1.67
N GLU A 25 -18.92 13.01 2.35
CA GLU A 25 -18.88 13.16 3.81
C GLU A 25 -20.29 12.80 4.33
N PRO A 26 -20.60 11.48 4.43
CA PRO A 26 -21.93 11.03 4.77
C PRO A 26 -22.21 11.20 6.28
N GLU A 27 -23.47 11.49 6.61
CA GLU A 27 -23.96 11.31 7.96
C GLU A 27 -24.05 9.81 8.29
N PRO A 28 -23.66 9.38 9.51
CA PRO A 28 -23.76 8.00 9.92
C PRO A 28 -25.20 7.49 9.85
N LYS A 29 -25.40 6.27 9.35
CA LYS A 29 -26.67 5.59 9.40
C LYS A 29 -26.91 5.00 10.79
N SER A 30 -28.15 4.64 11.09
CA SER A 30 -28.51 3.95 12.35
C SER A 30 -27.96 2.53 12.42
N GLU A 31 -27.76 1.86 11.27
CA GLU A 31 -27.29 0.48 11.19
C GLU A 31 -26.38 0.27 9.97
N TYR A 32 -25.39 -0.58 10.16
CA TYR A 32 -24.51 -1.09 9.12
C TYR A 32 -24.37 -2.61 9.21
N ASP A 33 -24.19 -3.27 8.08
CA ASP A 33 -23.87 -4.70 8.05
C ASP A 33 -22.46 -4.96 8.57
N VAL A 34 -21.53 -4.04 8.26
CA VAL A 34 -20.13 -4.12 8.70
C VAL A 34 -19.62 -2.75 9.10
N ILE A 35 -18.96 -2.68 10.25
CA ILE A 35 -18.22 -1.50 10.70
C ILE A 35 -16.73 -1.84 10.74
N ILE A 36 -15.92 -1.06 10.05
CA ILE A 36 -14.46 -1.18 10.03
C ILE A 36 -13.86 -0.04 10.82
N ILE A 37 -13.09 -0.38 11.86
CA ILE A 37 -12.42 0.60 12.70
C ILE A 37 -11.02 0.89 12.14
N GLY A 38 -10.83 2.08 11.62
CA GLY A 38 -9.58 2.61 11.08
C GLY A 38 -9.57 2.78 9.57
N GLY A 39 -9.39 4.02 9.12
CA GLY A 39 -9.27 4.43 7.72
C GLY A 39 -7.83 4.35 7.17
N GLY A 40 -7.07 3.34 7.59
CA GLY A 40 -5.76 3.02 7.04
C GLY A 40 -5.84 2.12 5.79
N GLY A 41 -4.69 1.75 5.22
CA GLY A 41 -4.63 0.94 4.00
C GLY A 41 -5.40 -0.37 4.09
N HIS A 42 -5.29 -1.09 5.20
CA HIS A 42 -6.02 -2.36 5.40
C HIS A 42 -7.53 -2.16 5.53
N GLY A 43 -7.98 -1.22 6.36
CA GLY A 43 -9.41 -0.97 6.54
C GLY A 43 -10.09 -0.52 5.25
N LEU A 44 -9.46 0.39 4.51
CA LEU A 44 -9.99 0.87 3.23
C LEU A 44 -10.00 -0.22 2.15
N ALA A 45 -8.93 -1.04 2.07
CA ALA A 45 -8.90 -2.18 1.15
C ALA A 45 -9.96 -3.22 1.52
N THR A 46 -10.13 -3.53 2.81
CA THR A 46 -11.18 -4.43 3.29
C THR A 46 -12.56 -3.92 2.86
N ALA A 47 -12.87 -2.66 3.11
CA ALA A 47 -14.15 -2.05 2.72
C ALA A 47 -14.38 -2.14 1.20
N TYR A 48 -13.35 -1.81 0.41
CA TYR A 48 -13.40 -1.89 -1.04
C TYR A 48 -13.67 -3.31 -1.53
N TYR A 49 -12.94 -4.31 -1.03
CA TYR A 49 -13.09 -5.69 -1.49
C TYR A 49 -14.38 -6.35 -0.98
N LEU A 50 -14.88 -6.00 0.20
CA LEU A 50 -16.21 -6.40 0.65
C LEU A 50 -17.29 -5.93 -0.33
N ALA A 51 -17.25 -4.67 -0.70
CA ALA A 51 -18.20 -4.10 -1.65
C ALA A 51 -18.04 -4.69 -3.05
N LYS A 52 -16.81 -4.74 -3.56
CA LYS A 52 -16.53 -5.18 -4.93
C LYS A 52 -16.77 -6.67 -5.16
N ASN A 53 -16.23 -7.53 -4.27
CA ASN A 53 -16.19 -8.96 -4.49
C ASN A 53 -17.40 -9.70 -3.88
N HIS A 54 -18.04 -9.11 -2.88
CA HIS A 54 -19.11 -9.75 -2.12
C HIS A 54 -20.43 -8.97 -2.15
N GLY A 55 -20.47 -7.79 -2.77
CA GLY A 55 -21.68 -6.96 -2.84
C GLY A 55 -22.10 -6.39 -1.49
N ILE A 56 -21.27 -6.46 -0.45
CA ILE A 56 -21.55 -5.93 0.88
C ILE A 56 -21.20 -4.43 0.86
N THR A 57 -22.21 -3.59 0.64
CA THR A 57 -22.03 -2.14 0.45
C THR A 57 -22.52 -1.30 1.63
N ASN A 58 -23.35 -1.85 2.53
CA ASN A 58 -23.77 -1.17 3.75
C ASN A 58 -22.65 -1.26 4.81
N VAL A 59 -21.54 -0.63 4.51
CA VAL A 59 -20.29 -0.67 5.29
C VAL A 59 -19.92 0.74 5.72
N ALA A 60 -19.53 0.91 7.00
CA ALA A 60 -18.89 2.12 7.49
C ALA A 60 -17.41 1.89 7.79
N VAL A 61 -16.57 2.84 7.40
CA VAL A 61 -15.19 2.94 7.87
C VAL A 61 -15.11 4.13 8.83
N LEU A 62 -14.84 3.85 10.12
CA LEU A 62 -14.73 4.87 11.16
C LEU A 62 -13.25 5.20 11.39
N GLU A 63 -12.84 6.42 11.10
CA GLU A 63 -11.46 6.90 11.26
C GLU A 63 -11.40 8.04 12.28
N LYS A 64 -10.61 7.86 13.36
CA LYS A 64 -10.49 8.86 14.43
C LYS A 64 -9.87 10.18 13.97
N GLY A 65 -8.99 10.14 13.00
CA GLY A 65 -8.35 11.31 12.40
C GLY A 65 -8.88 11.58 11.00
N TYR A 66 -8.00 11.52 10.03
CA TYR A 66 -8.33 11.62 8.62
C TYR A 66 -7.77 10.40 7.86
N ILE A 67 -8.33 10.10 6.70
CA ILE A 67 -7.93 8.97 5.88
C ILE A 67 -6.41 8.97 5.64
N GLY A 68 -5.76 7.87 6.03
CA GLY A 68 -4.32 7.70 5.88
C GLY A 68 -3.46 8.34 6.98
N SER A 69 -4.04 8.91 8.04
CA SER A 69 -3.28 9.58 9.12
C SER A 69 -2.46 8.63 10.00
N GLY A 70 -2.77 7.33 9.97
CA GLY A 70 -2.08 6.30 10.75
C GLY A 70 -0.78 5.79 10.11
N ASN A 71 -0.50 4.50 10.29
CA ASN A 71 0.73 3.86 9.80
C ASN A 71 0.87 3.91 8.27
N VAL A 72 -0.23 3.91 7.51
CA VAL A 72 -0.17 4.02 6.06
C VAL A 72 0.49 5.34 5.62
N GLY A 73 0.31 6.42 6.35
CA GLY A 73 0.94 7.71 6.07
C GLY A 73 2.37 7.87 6.64
N ARG A 74 2.92 6.84 7.31
CA ARG A 74 4.20 6.92 8.05
C ARG A 74 5.15 5.77 7.75
N ASN A 75 4.91 5.01 6.69
CA ASN A 75 5.74 3.87 6.32
C ASN A 75 6.85 4.27 5.35
N THR A 76 7.73 3.31 5.04
CA THR A 76 8.86 3.50 4.13
C THR A 76 8.50 3.38 2.66
N THR A 77 7.23 3.12 2.34
CA THR A 77 6.72 2.96 0.97
C THR A 77 7.29 1.80 0.15
N ILE A 78 8.12 0.95 0.74
CA ILE A 78 8.73 -0.18 0.05
C ILE A 78 7.74 -1.34 -0.08
N VAL A 79 7.50 -1.76 -1.32
CA VAL A 79 6.68 -2.93 -1.68
C VAL A 79 7.62 -4.09 -2.01
N ARG A 80 7.44 -5.23 -1.34
CA ARG A 80 8.31 -6.40 -1.52
C ARG A 80 7.64 -7.68 -1.00
N ALA A 81 8.09 -8.84 -1.50
CA ALA A 81 7.62 -10.17 -1.09
C ALA A 81 8.71 -11.05 -0.45
N ASN A 82 9.86 -10.49 -0.08
CA ASN A 82 11.02 -11.22 0.41
C ASN A 82 10.96 -11.60 1.91
N TYR A 83 9.83 -12.13 2.36
CA TYR A 83 9.61 -12.58 3.74
C TYR A 83 9.83 -14.09 3.87
N MET A 84 10.44 -14.51 4.99
CA MET A 84 10.89 -15.90 5.20
C MET A 84 10.03 -16.71 6.15
N ILE A 85 9.03 -16.12 6.79
CA ILE A 85 8.17 -16.83 7.74
C ILE A 85 7.17 -17.69 6.94
N PRO A 86 7.04 -18.98 7.22
CA PRO A 86 6.05 -19.85 6.57
C PRO A 86 4.65 -19.24 6.62
N GLY A 87 3.93 -19.30 5.50
CA GLY A 87 2.62 -18.65 5.28
C GLY A 87 2.69 -17.16 4.92
N ASN A 88 3.71 -16.44 5.35
CA ASN A 88 3.85 -15.03 4.96
C ASN A 88 4.26 -14.86 3.49
N SER A 89 5.06 -15.78 2.95
CA SER A 89 5.51 -15.69 1.56
C SER A 89 4.34 -15.72 0.59
N GLU A 90 3.42 -16.68 0.75
CA GLU A 90 2.22 -16.78 -0.08
C GLU A 90 1.35 -15.52 0.04
N PHE A 91 1.17 -15.01 1.27
CA PHE A 91 0.42 -13.80 1.53
C PHE A 91 1.06 -12.58 0.83
N TYR A 92 2.38 -12.40 0.96
CA TYR A 92 3.06 -11.27 0.34
C TYR A 92 3.19 -11.38 -1.17
N SER A 93 3.35 -12.59 -1.72
CA SER A 93 3.32 -12.85 -3.17
C SER A 93 1.93 -12.54 -3.75
N HIS A 94 0.86 -12.91 -3.04
CA HIS A 94 -0.50 -12.50 -3.43
C HIS A 94 -0.67 -10.98 -3.36
N SER A 95 -0.22 -10.36 -2.27
CA SER A 95 -0.23 -8.90 -2.11
C SER A 95 0.50 -8.19 -3.25
N LEU A 96 1.67 -8.71 -3.67
CA LEU A 96 2.43 -8.14 -4.78
C LEU A 96 1.63 -8.14 -6.10
N LYS A 97 0.87 -9.21 -6.38
CA LYS A 97 -0.02 -9.25 -7.55
C LYS A 97 -1.11 -8.19 -7.48
N LEU A 98 -1.65 -7.92 -6.27
CA LEU A 98 -2.62 -6.84 -6.08
C LEU A 98 -1.98 -5.46 -6.33
N TRP A 99 -0.73 -5.25 -5.92
CA TRP A 99 0.01 -4.02 -6.21
C TRP A 99 0.20 -3.80 -7.71
N GLU A 100 0.51 -4.86 -8.46
CA GLU A 100 0.72 -4.81 -9.91
C GLU A 100 -0.54 -4.40 -10.70
N THR A 101 -1.72 -4.69 -10.18
CA THR A 101 -3.01 -4.38 -10.83
C THR A 101 -3.75 -3.20 -10.23
N MET A 102 -3.32 -2.70 -9.07
CA MET A 102 -4.02 -1.71 -8.26
C MET A 102 -4.40 -0.45 -9.04
N GLU A 103 -3.47 0.12 -9.80
CA GLU A 103 -3.72 1.39 -10.50
C GLU A 103 -4.80 1.27 -11.57
N SER A 104 -4.81 0.16 -12.31
CA SER A 104 -5.87 -0.11 -13.29
C SER A 104 -7.18 -0.45 -12.62
N GLU A 105 -7.15 -1.20 -11.54
CA GLU A 105 -8.33 -1.63 -10.79
C GLU A 105 -9.05 -0.47 -10.11
N LEU A 106 -8.30 0.40 -9.43
CA LEU A 106 -8.85 1.57 -8.74
C LEU A 106 -9.06 2.77 -9.68
N ASN A 107 -8.59 2.70 -10.93
CA ASN A 107 -8.48 3.85 -11.84
C ASN A 107 -7.90 5.08 -11.12
N TYR A 108 -6.79 4.85 -10.42
CA TYR A 108 -6.14 5.84 -9.57
C TYR A 108 -4.63 5.60 -9.54
N ASN A 109 -3.84 6.63 -9.81
CA ASN A 109 -2.39 6.52 -9.82
C ASN A 109 -1.84 6.51 -8.39
N ALA A 110 -1.49 5.33 -7.89
CA ALA A 110 -0.81 5.12 -6.62
C ALA A 110 0.70 5.38 -6.69
N MET A 111 1.21 5.78 -7.86
CA MET A 111 2.64 5.96 -8.15
C MET A 111 3.45 4.70 -7.81
N HIS A 112 2.88 3.52 -8.10
CA HIS A 112 3.57 2.25 -7.93
C HIS A 112 4.67 2.11 -8.97
N SER A 113 5.91 1.94 -8.51
CA SER A 113 7.08 1.85 -9.35
C SER A 113 7.88 0.60 -9.01
N GLN A 114 7.84 -0.39 -9.88
CA GLN A 114 8.60 -1.65 -9.76
C GLN A 114 9.98 -1.50 -10.37
N ARG A 115 10.87 -0.83 -9.63
CA ARG A 115 12.29 -0.67 -10.01
C ARG A 115 13.21 -1.65 -9.30
N GLY A 116 12.62 -2.58 -8.57
CA GLY A 116 13.32 -3.55 -7.74
C GLY A 116 13.66 -3.03 -6.35
N VAL A 117 14.04 -3.98 -5.50
CA VAL A 117 14.57 -3.74 -4.16
C VAL A 117 15.84 -4.55 -4.01
N ILE A 118 16.94 -3.90 -3.64
CA ILE A 118 18.22 -4.55 -3.39
C ILE A 118 18.52 -4.49 -1.90
N ASN A 119 18.65 -5.65 -1.28
CA ASN A 119 19.15 -5.78 0.09
C ASN A 119 20.66 -5.99 0.02
N LEU A 120 21.44 -4.97 0.33
CA LEU A 120 22.90 -5.04 0.33
C LEU A 120 23.42 -5.93 1.45
N PHE A 121 24.55 -6.59 1.21
CA PHE A 121 25.28 -7.31 2.24
C PHE A 121 26.76 -6.86 2.26
N HIS A 122 27.34 -6.91 3.48
CA HIS A 122 28.63 -6.33 3.80
C HIS A 122 29.60 -7.37 4.41
N SER A 123 29.23 -8.66 4.41
CA SER A 123 30.06 -9.75 4.90
C SER A 123 29.65 -11.07 4.26
N ASP A 124 30.54 -12.09 4.34
CA ASP A 124 30.25 -13.42 3.84
C ASP A 124 29.06 -14.07 4.57
N GLY A 125 28.93 -13.91 5.87
CA GLY A 125 27.79 -14.42 6.62
C GLY A 125 26.45 -13.79 6.18
N GLN A 126 26.47 -12.51 5.84
CA GLN A 126 25.28 -11.85 5.27
C GLN A 126 25.00 -12.31 3.84
N ARG A 127 26.04 -12.56 3.02
CA ARG A 127 25.90 -13.16 1.69
C ARG A 127 25.23 -14.52 1.76
N ASP A 128 25.68 -15.39 2.67
CA ASP A 128 25.14 -16.74 2.82
C ASP A 128 23.67 -16.70 3.31
N ALA A 129 23.34 -15.78 4.19
CA ALA A 129 21.95 -15.53 4.59
C ALA A 129 21.09 -15.02 3.43
N ALA A 130 21.63 -14.12 2.61
CA ALA A 130 20.95 -13.61 1.40
C ALA A 130 20.75 -14.72 0.37
N ALA A 131 21.74 -15.60 0.16
CA ALA A 131 21.63 -16.74 -0.74
C ALA A 131 20.52 -17.70 -0.31
N ARG A 132 20.46 -18.06 0.99
CA ARG A 132 19.37 -18.90 1.53
C ARG A 132 17.99 -18.25 1.32
N ARG A 133 17.89 -16.95 1.57
CA ARG A 133 16.66 -16.19 1.33
C ARG A 133 16.27 -16.18 -0.15
N GLY A 134 17.22 -15.92 -1.05
CA GLY A 134 16.99 -15.94 -2.50
C GLY A 134 16.52 -17.30 -2.99
N ASN A 135 17.16 -18.38 -2.54
CA ASN A 135 16.74 -19.75 -2.90
C ASN A 135 15.32 -20.06 -2.43
N MET A 136 14.94 -19.62 -1.23
CA MET A 136 13.58 -19.78 -0.73
C MET A 136 12.58 -18.99 -1.57
N MET A 137 12.88 -17.72 -1.91
CA MET A 137 12.02 -16.90 -2.76
C MET A 137 11.78 -17.58 -4.12
N ILE A 138 12.85 -18.08 -4.76
CA ILE A 138 12.73 -18.79 -6.04
C ILE A 138 11.88 -20.06 -5.89
N SER A 139 12.07 -20.84 -4.83
CA SER A 139 11.28 -22.05 -4.58
C SER A 139 9.79 -21.79 -4.37
N GLN A 140 9.43 -20.58 -3.99
CA GLN A 140 8.05 -20.11 -3.80
C GLN A 140 7.47 -19.36 -5.01
N GLY A 141 8.24 -19.28 -6.09
CA GLY A 141 7.80 -18.63 -7.33
C GLY A 141 8.01 -17.12 -7.38
N ASP A 142 8.72 -16.55 -6.40
CA ASP A 142 9.15 -15.15 -6.42
C ASP A 142 10.50 -15.01 -7.12
N ASP A 143 10.78 -13.83 -7.67
CA ASP A 143 12.06 -13.52 -8.28
C ASP A 143 13.11 -13.13 -7.25
N ALA A 144 14.30 -13.67 -7.40
CA ALA A 144 15.46 -13.30 -6.60
C ALA A 144 16.75 -13.49 -7.40
N ILE A 145 17.64 -12.51 -7.36
CA ILE A 145 18.96 -12.57 -7.97
C ILE A 145 20.00 -12.21 -6.93
N LEU A 146 20.96 -13.10 -6.71
CA LEU A 146 22.12 -12.80 -5.88
C LEU A 146 23.14 -12.08 -6.77
N LEU A 147 23.35 -10.80 -6.51
CA LEU A 147 24.31 -9.95 -7.22
C LEU A 147 25.62 -9.91 -6.44
N ASP A 148 26.74 -10.00 -7.15
CA ASP A 148 28.05 -9.61 -6.63
C ASP A 148 28.20 -8.08 -6.58
N ARG A 149 29.36 -7.59 -6.16
CA ARG A 149 29.65 -6.17 -6.07
C ARG A 149 29.48 -5.44 -7.39
N ASP A 150 29.96 -6.02 -8.49
CA ASP A 150 29.91 -5.40 -9.81
C ASP A 150 28.47 -5.42 -10.36
N GLY A 151 27.71 -6.45 -10.07
CA GLY A 151 26.27 -6.53 -10.35
C GLY A 151 25.50 -5.42 -9.64
N VAL A 152 25.75 -5.19 -8.34
CA VAL A 152 25.14 -4.08 -7.61
C VAL A 152 25.56 -2.74 -8.17
N ARG A 153 26.83 -2.56 -8.56
CA ARG A 153 27.33 -1.31 -9.17
C ARG A 153 26.63 -0.98 -10.49
N LYS A 154 26.29 -1.98 -11.28
CA LYS A 154 25.51 -1.79 -12.51
C LYS A 154 24.08 -1.33 -12.27
N GLU A 155 23.43 -1.89 -11.24
CA GLU A 155 22.05 -1.53 -10.89
C GLU A 155 21.98 -0.17 -10.15
N LEU A 156 23.01 0.17 -9.37
CA LEU A 156 23.07 1.36 -8.53
C LEU A 156 24.35 2.17 -8.80
N PRO A 157 24.55 2.73 -10.01
CA PRO A 157 25.80 3.38 -10.41
C PRO A 157 26.09 4.68 -9.64
N TYR A 158 25.14 5.22 -8.90
CA TYR A 158 25.26 6.42 -8.08
C TYR A 158 25.71 6.16 -6.64
N LEU A 159 25.85 4.88 -6.23
CA LEU A 159 26.45 4.56 -4.93
C LEU A 159 27.97 4.66 -4.98
N ASP A 160 28.55 5.19 -3.90
CA ASP A 160 29.97 5.06 -3.66
C ASP A 160 30.30 3.66 -3.16
N PHE A 161 31.25 2.96 -3.77
CA PHE A 161 31.65 1.60 -3.41
C PHE A 161 33.03 1.54 -2.76
N ASP A 162 33.80 2.62 -2.81
CA ASP A 162 35.23 2.55 -2.60
C ASP A 162 35.71 3.12 -1.26
N ASN A 163 34.90 3.99 -0.60
CA ASN A 163 35.32 4.72 0.60
C ASN A 163 34.46 4.42 1.85
N HIS A 164 33.92 3.21 1.96
CA HIS A 164 33.06 2.88 3.09
C HIS A 164 33.74 2.06 4.17
N ARG A 165 33.41 2.38 5.44
CA ARG A 165 33.78 1.57 6.60
C ARG A 165 33.25 0.14 6.48
N PHE A 166 32.06 -0.03 5.85
CA PHE A 166 31.44 -1.32 5.59
C PHE A 166 31.33 -1.50 4.07
N PRO A 167 32.29 -2.20 3.44
CA PRO A 167 32.28 -2.38 1.99
C PRO A 167 31.07 -3.17 1.54
N VAL A 168 30.54 -2.82 0.38
CA VAL A 168 29.47 -3.59 -0.27
C VAL A 168 30.07 -4.82 -0.96
N TYR A 169 29.66 -6.02 -0.55
CA TYR A 169 30.10 -7.29 -1.15
C TYR A 169 29.14 -7.76 -2.25
N GLY A 170 27.89 -7.29 -2.20
CA GLY A 170 26.85 -7.63 -3.14
C GLY A 170 25.46 -7.31 -2.61
N GLY A 171 24.44 -7.90 -3.20
CA GLY A 171 23.07 -7.68 -2.78
C GLY A 171 22.11 -8.77 -3.26
N LEU A 172 21.02 -8.95 -2.55
CA LEU A 172 19.89 -9.76 -3.00
C LEU A 172 18.90 -8.83 -3.68
N PHE A 173 18.69 -9.02 -4.97
CA PHE A 173 17.83 -8.21 -5.82
C PHE A 173 16.50 -8.91 -6.08
N HIS A 174 15.41 -8.26 -5.71
CA HIS A 174 14.02 -8.64 -5.98
C HIS A 174 13.46 -7.65 -7.01
N LYS A 175 13.39 -8.05 -8.28
CA LYS A 175 13.02 -7.17 -9.40
C LYS A 175 11.58 -6.66 -9.33
N ARG A 176 10.64 -7.52 -8.89
CA ARG A 176 9.24 -7.15 -8.73
C ARG A 176 8.99 -6.29 -7.50
N GLY A 177 9.98 -6.12 -6.64
CA GLY A 177 9.92 -5.14 -5.57
C GLY A 177 9.90 -3.71 -6.11
N GLY A 178 9.50 -2.76 -5.27
CA GLY A 178 9.39 -1.37 -5.69
C GLY A 178 8.93 -0.46 -4.57
N ASN A 179 8.37 0.65 -4.96
CA ASN A 179 7.77 1.59 -4.03
C ASN A 179 6.43 2.12 -4.57
N ALA A 180 5.61 2.63 -3.65
CA ALA A 180 4.36 3.29 -3.98
C ALA A 180 4.15 4.48 -3.06
N ARG A 181 3.35 5.45 -3.50
CA ARG A 181 2.99 6.56 -2.64
C ARG A 181 1.85 6.16 -1.70
N HIS A 182 2.18 6.02 -0.43
CA HIS A 182 1.29 5.45 0.58
C HIS A 182 -0.02 6.24 0.81
N ASP A 183 0.02 7.56 0.76
CA ASP A 183 -1.16 8.42 0.82
C ASP A 183 -2.05 8.24 -0.42
N ALA A 184 -1.47 8.18 -1.62
CA ALA A 184 -2.19 7.92 -2.85
C ALA A 184 -2.87 6.54 -2.85
N VAL A 185 -2.24 5.51 -2.27
CA VAL A 185 -2.85 4.18 -2.07
C VAL A 185 -4.09 4.27 -1.19
N ALA A 186 -3.98 4.93 -0.03
CA ALA A 186 -5.11 5.10 0.87
C ALA A 186 -6.26 5.87 0.20
N TRP A 187 -5.94 6.95 -0.51
CA TRP A 187 -6.94 7.75 -1.22
C TRP A 187 -7.56 7.02 -2.41
N GLY A 188 -6.79 6.19 -3.11
CA GLY A 188 -7.30 5.33 -4.18
C GLY A 188 -8.36 4.37 -3.69
N TYR A 189 -8.08 3.62 -2.61
CA TYR A 189 -9.04 2.73 -1.98
C TYR A 189 -10.24 3.47 -1.38
N ALA A 190 -10.02 4.59 -0.69
CA ALA A 190 -11.10 5.39 -0.12
C ALA A 190 -12.08 5.85 -1.20
N ARG A 191 -11.54 6.44 -2.29
CA ARG A 191 -12.35 6.88 -3.42
C ARG A 191 -13.12 5.73 -4.07
N ALA A 192 -12.49 4.58 -4.26
CA ALA A 192 -13.12 3.43 -4.90
C ALA A 192 -14.19 2.80 -3.99
N ALA A 193 -13.94 2.70 -2.68
CA ALA A 193 -14.93 2.23 -1.71
C ALA A 193 -16.14 3.16 -1.64
N ASP A 194 -15.94 4.48 -1.59
CA ASP A 194 -17.02 5.47 -1.61
C ASP A 194 -17.88 5.36 -2.88
N GLN A 195 -17.27 5.13 -4.05
CA GLN A 195 -18.00 4.94 -5.31
C GLN A 195 -18.88 3.68 -5.31
N LEU A 196 -18.55 2.69 -4.50
CA LEU A 196 -19.34 1.46 -4.30
C LEU A 196 -20.39 1.59 -3.18
N GLY A 197 -20.49 2.78 -2.55
CA GLY A 197 -21.53 3.05 -1.54
C GLY A 197 -21.06 2.92 -0.10
N VAL A 198 -19.79 2.60 0.16
CA VAL A 198 -19.21 2.56 1.51
C VAL A 198 -19.18 3.96 2.12
N ASP A 199 -19.55 4.08 3.38
CA ASP A 199 -19.53 5.33 4.12
C ASP A 199 -18.19 5.52 4.83
N LEU A 200 -17.45 6.58 4.48
CA LEU A 200 -16.16 6.94 5.06
C LEU A 200 -16.36 8.07 6.07
N ILE A 201 -16.29 7.74 7.36
CA ILE A 201 -16.58 8.68 8.44
C ILE A 201 -15.27 9.03 9.15
N GLN A 202 -14.80 10.24 8.90
CA GLN A 202 -13.58 10.79 9.50
C GLN A 202 -13.86 11.53 10.80
N LYS A 203 -12.83 11.75 11.62
CA LYS A 203 -12.92 12.42 12.93
C LYS A 203 -13.90 11.72 13.90
N CYS A 204 -14.08 10.42 13.71
CA CYS A 204 -14.95 9.55 14.49
C CYS A 204 -14.11 8.52 15.25
N ALA A 205 -13.85 8.78 16.52
CA ALA A 205 -13.12 7.87 17.38
C ALA A 205 -14.06 6.83 18.00
N VAL A 206 -13.79 5.55 17.76
CA VAL A 206 -14.48 4.46 18.46
C VAL A 206 -13.90 4.36 19.88
N THR A 207 -14.74 4.50 20.89
CA THR A 207 -14.38 4.47 22.31
C THR A 207 -14.72 3.17 23.01
N GLY A 208 -15.61 2.37 22.42
CA GLY A 208 -16.04 1.08 22.95
C GLY A 208 -16.84 0.30 21.94
N ILE A 209 -17.12 -0.96 22.26
CA ILE A 209 -17.99 -1.85 21.51
C ILE A 209 -18.93 -2.51 22.51
N ASP A 210 -20.22 -2.27 22.36
CA ASP A 210 -21.22 -2.93 23.18
C ASP A 210 -21.69 -4.22 22.49
N ILE A 211 -21.83 -5.29 23.29
CA ILE A 211 -22.28 -6.59 22.82
C ILE A 211 -23.47 -7.02 23.65
N VAL A 212 -24.62 -7.15 23.02
CA VAL A 212 -25.86 -7.62 23.64
C VAL A 212 -26.29 -8.93 22.97
N ASN A 213 -26.44 -9.99 23.76
CA ASN A 213 -26.83 -11.34 23.28
C ASN A 213 -25.94 -11.84 22.11
N GLY A 214 -24.63 -11.60 22.17
CA GLY A 214 -23.68 -12.02 21.16
C GLY A 214 -23.69 -11.19 19.86
N LYS A 215 -24.39 -10.08 19.82
CA LYS A 215 -24.41 -9.13 18.70
C LYS A 215 -23.80 -7.80 19.10
N VAL A 216 -23.06 -7.21 18.20
CA VAL A 216 -22.58 -5.82 18.34
C VAL A 216 -23.78 -4.90 18.18
N THR A 217 -23.89 -3.93 19.08
CA THR A 217 -24.98 -2.94 19.11
C THR A 217 -24.46 -1.53 19.13
#